data_fa15c795cb5e96794eca4d78530a8e73
#
_entry.id   fa15c795cb5e96794eca4d78530a8e73
#
_cell.length_a   1.000
_cell.length_b   1.000
_cell.length_c   1.000
_cell.angle_alpha   90.00
_cell.angle_beta   90.00
_cell.angle_gamma   90.00
#
_symmetry.space_group_name_H-M   'P 1'
#
loop_
_entity.id
_entity.type
_entity.pdbx_description
1 polymer ?
#
loop_
_entity_poly.entity_id
_entity_poly.type
_entity_poly.pdbx_seq_one_letter_code
_entity_poly.pdbx_strand_id
1 'polypeptide(L)'
;ASAGLTVDWEATMAKVDPGNSWNPRVIWNTLRGGNSVALVSKVDEKALTSAVKAAAPKFAVTPKDATVALKGTRVLTTKAVQGRTLQIDPTVEKVQQYWPLKQRGNVPASVTRKAPAVTDAEVSQLVSRTLEPTLSAPVTVDTGTTKFSVTVPQIASATTVTSARGAVSAKTDMARLYKATETTRDRLGLETGRDARIVITGNSPTIQPSTDGRGINQANFTKAVEPALTKKGTARIGKAPITAVPAKFTTADAQKMGVKQVIGEFTTYFPYAEYRNTNLTIAANTINGTFLKPGQTFSMDKVLGPRTEAKGYVPGWVISGSVMKEEPAGGISQSGTTTFNAAFFAGMTDVEHHPHTMYFDRYPAGREATLYYGNLDLKFRNDTKYGVLVQAYTKKAQPDGRGSITVKMWSTPTWDKVTSSPLTKSNYEYGRTITSTDADCHPQSPSPGFDVNYSRMFWKNGAVARTEKFFWRYDPTDEVNCK
;
A
#
# COMPACT_ATOMS: atom_id res chain seq x y z
N ALA A 1 30.95 35.96 34.18
CA ALA A 1 31.27 35.10 35.32
C ALA A 1 32.70 34.61 35.14
N SER A 2 33.57 34.84 36.10
CA SER A 2 34.96 34.38 36.11
C SER A 2 34.95 32.86 36.07
N ALA A 3 35.74 32.25 35.21
CA ALA A 3 35.90 30.78 35.16
C ALA A 3 36.69 30.25 36.40
N GLY A 4 36.79 31.01 37.49
CA GLY A 4 37.52 30.63 38.67
C GLY A 4 39.05 30.77 38.53
N LEU A 5 39.50 31.47 37.51
CA LEU A 5 40.90 31.70 37.23
C LEU A 5 41.25 33.17 37.57
N THR A 6 42.10 33.37 38.57
CA THR A 6 42.53 34.69 39.00
C THR A 6 44.04 34.71 39.18
N VAL A 7 44.63 35.88 39.14
CA VAL A 7 46.01 36.07 39.46
C VAL A 7 46.13 36.35 40.97
N ASP A 8 46.96 35.59 41.65
CA ASP A 8 47.33 35.85 43.03
C ASP A 8 48.39 36.96 43.02
N TRP A 9 47.90 38.19 43.18
CA TRP A 9 48.75 39.36 43.12
C TRP A 9 49.72 39.44 44.31
N GLU A 10 49.26 38.98 45.48
CA GLU A 10 50.08 38.96 46.67
C GLU A 10 51.25 37.98 46.52
N ALA A 11 50.95 36.73 46.13
CA ALA A 11 51.98 35.73 45.87
C ALA A 11 52.84 36.05 44.64
N THR A 12 52.28 36.80 43.64
CA THR A 12 53.04 37.25 42.47
C THR A 12 53.99 38.36 42.88
N MET A 13 53.52 39.33 43.69
CA MET A 13 54.35 40.43 44.19
C MET A 13 55.43 39.96 45.17
N ALA A 14 55.14 38.94 45.94
CA ALA A 14 56.16 38.31 46.83
C ALA A 14 57.34 37.70 46.06
N LYS A 15 57.18 37.43 44.76
CA LYS A 15 58.28 37.01 43.87
C LYS A 15 59.06 38.16 43.24
N VAL A 16 58.54 39.36 43.34
CA VAL A 16 59.28 40.57 42.94
C VAL A 16 60.26 40.83 44.06
N ASP A 17 61.54 40.65 43.80
CA ASP A 17 62.61 41.02 44.75
C ASP A 17 62.46 42.51 45.10
N PRO A 18 62.24 42.88 46.35
CA PRO A 18 61.91 44.28 46.70
C PRO A 18 63.11 45.19 46.59
N GLY A 19 63.97 44.96 45.65
CA GLY A 19 64.93 45.99 45.17
C GLY A 19 65.76 46.80 46.16
N ASN A 20 66.00 46.24 47.36
CA ASN A 20 66.83 46.85 48.38
C ASN A 20 68.30 46.48 48.19
N SER A 21 68.65 46.09 46.97
CA SER A 21 70.07 45.80 46.71
C SER A 21 70.65 46.94 45.83
N TRP A 22 71.65 47.57 46.37
CA TRP A 22 72.54 48.47 45.61
C TRP A 22 73.37 47.75 44.54
N ASN A 23 72.87 46.57 44.04
CA ASN A 23 73.47 45.77 43.00
C ASN A 23 73.25 46.45 41.67
N PRO A 24 74.29 46.92 40.97
CA PRO A 24 74.16 47.63 39.69
C PRO A 24 73.38 46.84 38.60
N ARG A 25 73.45 45.54 38.66
CA ARG A 25 72.70 44.68 37.72
C ARG A 25 71.18 44.72 37.99
N VAL A 26 70.76 44.81 39.21
CA VAL A 26 69.33 44.87 39.57
C VAL A 26 68.78 46.22 39.19
N ILE A 27 69.52 47.32 39.48
CA ILE A 27 69.19 48.68 39.08
C ILE A 27 69.09 48.80 37.55
N TRP A 28 70.06 48.24 36.84
CA TRP A 28 70.10 48.28 35.37
C TRP A 28 68.93 47.44 34.76
N ASN A 29 68.58 46.32 35.27
CA ASN A 29 67.47 45.53 34.83
C ASN A 29 66.12 46.21 35.13
N THR A 30 65.97 46.84 36.27
CA THR A 30 64.76 47.58 36.64
C THR A 30 64.58 48.83 35.73
N LEU A 31 65.68 49.58 35.42
CA LEU A 31 65.63 50.69 34.51
C LEU A 31 65.34 50.33 33.04
N ARG A 32 65.65 49.08 32.63
CA ARG A 32 65.35 48.59 31.28
C ARG A 32 64.01 47.90 31.17
N GLY A 33 63.23 47.87 32.24
CA GLY A 33 61.91 47.22 32.23
C GLY A 33 61.98 45.69 32.11
N GLY A 34 63.11 45.05 32.56
CA GLY A 34 63.41 43.66 32.27
C GLY A 34 63.10 42.61 33.37
N ASN A 35 62.42 42.96 34.45
CA ASN A 35 62.03 42.02 35.44
C ASN A 35 60.62 41.45 35.10
N SER A 36 60.58 40.39 34.28
CA SER A 36 59.36 39.64 34.06
C SER A 36 59.24 38.60 35.21
N VAL A 37 58.25 38.79 36.05
CA VAL A 37 57.94 37.80 37.11
C VAL A 37 56.83 36.88 36.60
N ALA A 38 57.06 35.60 36.79
CA ALA A 38 56.02 34.62 36.44
C ALA A 38 54.79 34.82 37.36
N LEU A 39 53.65 35.08 36.78
CA LEU A 39 52.39 35.23 37.51
C LEU A 39 52.06 33.95 38.31
N VAL A 40 51.66 34.17 39.56
CA VAL A 40 51.09 33.10 40.36
C VAL A 40 49.57 33.04 40.16
N SER A 41 49.08 31.95 39.74
CA SER A 41 47.65 31.76 39.52
C SER A 41 46.97 31.18 40.75
N LYS A 42 45.78 31.68 41.05
CA LYS A 42 44.86 31.09 42.02
C LYS A 42 43.69 30.50 41.26
N VAL A 43 43.45 29.22 41.47
CA VAL A 43 42.43 28.45 40.75
C VAL A 43 41.34 28.03 41.71
N ASP A 44 40.12 28.42 41.49
CA ASP A 44 38.93 27.80 42.08
C ASP A 44 38.49 26.60 41.20
N GLU A 45 38.86 25.41 41.63
CA GLU A 45 38.61 24.19 40.89
C GLU A 45 37.10 23.91 40.68
N LYS A 46 36.24 24.26 41.64
CA LYS A 46 34.78 24.06 41.51
C LYS A 46 34.21 25.02 40.45
N ALA A 47 34.62 26.29 40.47
CA ALA A 47 34.18 27.29 39.51
C ALA A 47 34.72 26.96 38.11
N LEU A 48 35.97 26.53 37.98
CA LEU A 48 36.58 26.14 36.72
C LEU A 48 35.88 24.88 36.13
N THR A 49 35.68 23.83 36.94
CA THR A 49 34.97 22.63 36.52
C THR A 49 33.55 22.93 36.08
N SER A 50 32.87 23.80 36.82
CA SER A 50 31.50 24.26 36.41
C SER A 50 31.50 25.00 35.11
N ALA A 51 32.49 25.88 34.87
CA ALA A 51 32.61 26.60 33.59
C ALA A 51 32.90 25.66 32.40
N VAL A 52 33.81 24.70 32.61
CA VAL A 52 34.10 23.67 31.58
C VAL A 52 32.89 22.77 31.33
N LYS A 53 32.15 22.36 32.35
CA LYS A 53 30.86 21.63 32.18
C LYS A 53 29.83 22.46 31.39
N ALA A 54 29.69 23.72 31.70
CA ALA A 54 28.77 24.60 30.96
C ALA A 54 29.18 24.79 29.49
N ALA A 55 30.47 24.69 29.16
CA ALA A 55 30.99 24.72 27.80
C ALA A 55 30.83 23.39 27.04
N ALA A 56 30.71 22.24 27.75
CA ALA A 56 30.69 20.90 27.13
C ALA A 56 29.67 20.72 26.01
N PRO A 57 28.43 21.25 26.05
CA PRO A 57 27.46 21.11 24.96
C PRO A 57 27.93 21.74 23.63
N LYS A 58 28.77 22.80 23.71
CA LYS A 58 29.33 23.45 22.51
C LYS A 58 30.39 22.59 21.79
N PHE A 59 30.98 21.65 22.49
CA PHE A 59 31.97 20.70 21.95
C PHE A 59 31.34 19.36 21.55
N ALA A 60 30.15 19.07 22.03
CA ALA A 60 29.46 17.82 21.75
C ALA A 60 29.05 17.76 20.27
N VAL A 61 29.41 16.65 19.62
CA VAL A 61 28.95 16.31 18.27
C VAL A 61 28.40 14.88 18.35
N THR A 62 27.13 14.75 18.03
CA THR A 62 26.50 13.43 17.91
C THR A 62 27.04 12.71 16.66
N PRO A 63 27.51 11.46 16.77
CA PRO A 63 27.95 10.74 15.60
C PRO A 63 26.78 10.53 14.64
N LYS A 64 27.04 10.63 13.36
CA LYS A 64 26.08 10.30 12.31
C LYS A 64 26.70 9.28 11.40
N ASP A 65 25.91 8.26 11.06
CA ASP A 65 26.32 7.18 10.18
C ASP A 65 26.46 7.69 8.73
N ALA A 66 27.40 7.11 8.00
CA ALA A 66 27.41 7.21 6.55
C ALA A 66 26.14 6.51 6.00
N THR A 67 25.59 7.03 4.94
CA THR A 67 24.41 6.44 4.31
C THR A 67 24.63 6.18 2.83
N VAL A 68 23.91 5.21 2.31
CA VAL A 68 23.84 4.90 0.88
C VAL A 68 22.40 4.61 0.50
N ALA A 69 21.96 5.15 -0.63
CA ALA A 69 20.61 4.97 -1.15
C ALA A 69 20.62 4.89 -2.67
N LEU A 70 19.63 4.24 -3.24
CA LEU A 70 19.36 4.25 -4.67
C LEU A 70 18.22 5.22 -4.98
N LYS A 71 18.47 6.16 -5.90
CA LYS A 71 17.43 7.02 -6.49
C LYS A 71 17.37 6.76 -8.01
N GLY A 72 16.40 5.96 -8.44
CA GLY A 72 16.44 5.39 -9.79
C GLY A 72 17.67 4.52 -9.97
N THR A 73 18.53 4.83 -10.93
CA THR A 73 19.78 4.13 -11.19
C THR A 73 21.01 4.77 -10.52
N ARG A 74 20.82 5.87 -9.79
CA ARG A 74 21.93 6.61 -9.16
C ARG A 74 22.12 6.16 -7.73
N VAL A 75 23.38 5.91 -7.39
CA VAL A 75 23.81 5.68 -6.01
C VAL A 75 24.08 7.03 -5.35
N LEU A 76 23.43 7.31 -4.24
CA LEU A 76 23.61 8.52 -3.43
C LEU A 76 24.24 8.11 -2.10
N THR A 77 25.29 8.83 -1.69
CA THR A 77 25.97 8.60 -0.40
C THR A 77 26.05 9.87 0.41
N THR A 78 26.02 9.75 1.73
CA THR A 78 26.36 10.83 2.65
C THR A 78 27.51 10.39 3.54
N LYS A 79 28.42 11.34 3.87
CA LYS A 79 29.57 11.06 4.73
C LYS A 79 29.14 10.88 6.18
N ALA A 80 29.89 10.03 6.89
CA ALA A 80 29.78 9.89 8.33
C ALA A 80 30.28 11.11 9.06
N VAL A 81 29.73 11.36 10.24
CA VAL A 81 30.22 12.40 11.15
C VAL A 81 30.74 11.71 12.41
N GLN A 82 32.01 11.90 12.72
CA GLN A 82 32.59 11.41 13.95
C GLN A 82 32.05 12.21 15.15
N GLY A 83 31.48 11.50 16.11
CA GLY A 83 31.03 12.09 17.36
C GLY A 83 32.22 12.49 18.25
N ARG A 84 32.00 13.47 19.10
CA ARG A 84 32.95 13.87 20.14
C ARG A 84 32.20 14.40 21.35
N THR A 85 32.77 14.17 22.53
CA THR A 85 32.32 14.71 23.82
C THR A 85 33.51 15.28 24.56
N LEU A 86 33.32 16.39 25.27
CA LEU A 86 34.35 16.99 26.05
C LEU A 86 34.68 16.11 27.30
N GLN A 87 35.93 15.85 27.52
CA GLN A 87 36.43 15.26 28.78
C GLN A 87 36.65 16.38 29.78
N ILE A 88 35.85 16.42 30.85
CA ILE A 88 35.83 17.54 31.80
C ILE A 88 37.16 17.65 32.52
N ASP A 89 37.55 16.62 33.28
CA ASP A 89 38.71 16.66 34.12
C ASP A 89 40.02 16.88 33.34
N PRO A 90 40.31 16.13 32.25
CA PRO A 90 41.49 16.41 31.45
C PRO A 90 41.51 17.81 30.80
N THR A 91 40.32 18.41 30.56
CA THR A 91 40.24 19.77 30.04
C THR A 91 40.50 20.79 31.13
N VAL A 92 40.00 20.56 32.36
CA VAL A 92 40.28 21.39 33.54
C VAL A 92 41.80 21.42 33.82
N GLU A 93 42.45 20.26 33.86
CA GLU A 93 43.90 20.16 34.03
C GLU A 93 44.68 20.93 32.98
N LYS A 94 44.31 20.84 31.72
CA LYS A 94 44.94 21.62 30.64
C LYS A 94 44.75 23.11 30.83
N VAL A 95 43.53 23.53 31.19
CA VAL A 95 43.29 24.96 31.42
C VAL A 95 44.15 25.48 32.58
N GLN A 96 44.27 24.73 33.66
CA GLN A 96 45.15 25.07 34.79
C GLN A 96 46.60 25.19 34.35
N GLN A 97 47.10 24.28 33.53
CA GLN A 97 48.48 24.33 32.99
C GLN A 97 48.74 25.49 32.07
N TYR A 98 47.82 25.79 31.21
CA TYR A 98 47.97 26.85 30.20
C TYR A 98 47.70 28.27 30.75
N TRP A 99 46.89 28.41 31.81
CA TRP A 99 46.49 29.68 32.36
C TRP A 99 47.64 30.62 32.74
N PRO A 100 48.65 30.12 33.49
CA PRO A 100 49.78 30.99 33.86
C PRO A 100 50.66 31.41 32.68
N LEU A 101 50.66 30.60 31.61
CA LEU A 101 51.57 30.80 30.45
C LEU A 101 50.91 31.59 29.31
N LYS A 102 49.59 31.47 29.17
CA LYS A 102 48.83 32.09 28.09
C LYS A 102 47.51 32.65 28.59
N GLN A 103 47.50 33.85 29.15
CA GLN A 103 46.31 34.52 29.65
C GLN A 103 45.29 34.87 28.52
N ARG A 104 45.74 34.90 27.28
CA ARG A 104 44.93 35.13 26.07
C ARG A 104 45.34 34.11 25.02
N GLY A 105 44.59 33.08 24.85
CA GLY A 105 44.84 32.07 23.82
C GLY A 105 43.87 30.89 23.88
N ASN A 106 43.91 30.06 22.84
CA ASN A 106 43.09 28.87 22.75
C ASN A 106 43.76 27.74 23.54
N VAL A 107 43.04 27.18 24.51
CA VAL A 107 43.46 25.97 25.20
C VAL A 107 42.84 24.78 24.46
N PRO A 108 43.66 23.81 24.00
CA PRO A 108 43.13 22.64 23.30
C PRO A 108 42.27 21.76 24.26
N ALA A 109 40.99 21.65 23.96
CA ALA A 109 40.07 20.83 24.72
C ALA A 109 40.38 19.32 24.56
N SER A 110 40.32 18.59 25.65
CA SER A 110 40.39 17.11 25.62
C SER A 110 39.03 16.56 25.24
N VAL A 111 38.97 15.74 24.19
CA VAL A 111 37.71 15.15 23.72
C VAL A 111 37.82 13.64 23.58
N THR A 112 36.76 12.95 23.97
CA THR A 112 36.54 11.56 23.61
C THR A 112 35.86 11.51 22.25
N ARG A 113 36.38 10.75 21.31
CA ARG A 113 35.79 10.52 19.99
C ARG A 113 34.92 9.28 20.03
N LYS A 114 33.74 9.38 19.40
CA LYS A 114 32.82 8.25 19.20
C LYS A 114 32.68 7.99 17.71
N ALA A 115 33.06 6.81 17.27
CA ALA A 115 32.91 6.41 15.88
C ALA A 115 31.42 6.30 15.51
N PRO A 116 31.04 6.63 14.27
CA PRO A 116 29.73 6.28 13.71
C PRO A 116 29.60 4.74 13.64
N ALA A 117 28.38 4.23 13.66
CA ALA A 117 28.12 2.79 13.54
C ALA A 117 28.35 2.30 12.10
N VAL A 118 28.09 3.17 11.11
CA VAL A 118 28.41 2.93 9.70
C VAL A 118 29.44 3.95 9.26
N THR A 119 30.57 3.48 8.75
CA THR A 119 31.71 4.31 8.31
C THR A 119 31.66 4.61 6.81
N ASP A 120 32.37 5.64 6.37
CA ASP A 120 32.57 5.95 4.95
C ASP A 120 33.25 4.80 4.19
N ALA A 121 34.14 4.06 4.85
CA ALA A 121 34.82 2.92 4.25
C ALA A 121 33.85 1.77 3.93
N GLU A 122 32.94 1.45 4.84
CA GLU A 122 31.92 0.40 4.61
C GLU A 122 30.97 0.78 3.49
N VAL A 123 30.50 2.03 3.45
CA VAL A 123 29.67 2.53 2.33
C VAL A 123 30.45 2.48 1.02
N SER A 124 31.70 2.97 0.99
CA SER A 124 32.55 2.93 -0.23
C SER A 124 32.81 1.50 -0.71
N GLN A 125 32.98 0.56 0.20
CA GLN A 125 33.15 -0.85 -0.12
C GLN A 125 31.88 -1.46 -0.72
N LEU A 126 30.71 -1.16 -0.15
CA LEU A 126 29.42 -1.62 -0.68
C LEU A 126 29.18 -1.04 -2.08
N VAL A 127 29.44 0.24 -2.27
CA VAL A 127 29.29 0.91 -3.57
C VAL A 127 30.20 0.28 -4.61
N SER A 128 31.51 0.23 -4.37
CA SER A 128 32.49 -0.22 -5.35
C SER A 128 32.44 -1.72 -5.64
N ARG A 129 32.14 -2.55 -4.65
CA ARG A 129 32.12 -4.01 -4.82
C ARG A 129 30.77 -4.58 -5.24
N THR A 130 29.68 -3.86 -4.94
CA THR A 130 28.33 -4.40 -5.18
C THR A 130 27.49 -3.51 -6.08
N LEU A 131 27.23 -2.25 -5.68
CA LEU A 131 26.27 -1.42 -6.38
C LEU A 131 26.76 -0.96 -7.76
N GLU A 132 27.98 -0.44 -7.85
CA GLU A 132 28.55 -0.02 -9.13
C GLU A 132 28.66 -1.17 -10.13
N PRO A 133 29.23 -2.35 -9.80
CA PRO A 133 29.22 -3.48 -10.72
C PRO A 133 27.82 -3.91 -11.12
N THR A 134 26.88 -3.99 -10.17
CA THR A 134 25.51 -4.42 -10.44
C THR A 134 24.78 -3.48 -11.40
N LEU A 135 24.96 -2.17 -11.26
CA LEU A 135 24.28 -1.13 -12.02
C LEU A 135 25.11 -0.59 -13.21
N SER A 136 26.29 -1.15 -13.48
CA SER A 136 27.23 -0.61 -14.47
C SER A 136 26.71 -0.67 -15.91
N ALA A 137 25.97 -1.71 -16.27
CA ALA A 137 25.46 -1.94 -17.62
C ALA A 137 24.29 -2.94 -17.58
N PRO A 138 23.51 -3.05 -18.66
CA PRO A 138 22.52 -4.12 -18.83
C PRO A 138 23.16 -5.51 -18.79
N VAL A 139 22.36 -6.52 -18.42
CA VAL A 139 22.72 -7.94 -18.55
C VAL A 139 22.05 -8.51 -19.80
N THR A 140 22.79 -9.09 -20.70
CA THR A 140 22.23 -9.80 -21.85
C THR A 140 21.86 -11.22 -21.45
N VAL A 141 20.64 -11.62 -21.76
CA VAL A 141 20.16 -13.01 -21.61
C VAL A 141 20.10 -13.65 -22.98
N ASP A 142 20.86 -14.72 -23.15
CA ASP A 142 20.91 -15.52 -24.36
C ASP A 142 20.09 -16.80 -24.19
N THR A 143 19.05 -16.96 -25.01
CA THR A 143 18.13 -18.11 -24.95
C THR A 143 18.59 -19.27 -25.86
N GLY A 144 19.64 -19.07 -26.62
CA GLY A 144 20.07 -19.98 -27.68
C GLY A 144 19.42 -19.67 -29.03
N THR A 145 18.24 -19.11 -29.08
CA THR A 145 17.52 -18.72 -30.30
C THR A 145 17.43 -17.23 -30.48
N THR A 146 17.36 -16.49 -29.38
CA THR A 146 17.25 -15.03 -29.37
C THR A 146 17.94 -14.45 -28.13
N LYS A 147 18.14 -13.14 -28.12
CA LYS A 147 18.76 -12.42 -27.00
C LYS A 147 17.85 -11.25 -26.57
N PHE A 148 17.85 -10.98 -25.29
CA PHE A 148 17.22 -9.77 -24.77
C PHE A 148 18.06 -9.16 -23.65
N SER A 149 17.75 -7.90 -23.30
CA SER A 149 18.50 -7.14 -22.33
C SER A 149 17.68 -6.93 -21.05
N VAL A 150 18.28 -7.25 -19.92
CA VAL A 150 17.80 -6.82 -18.58
C VAL A 150 18.43 -5.46 -18.32
N THR A 151 17.64 -4.41 -18.37
CA THR A 151 18.12 -3.02 -18.34
C THR A 151 18.54 -2.58 -16.93
N VAL A 152 19.43 -1.57 -16.84
CA VAL A 152 19.85 -1.01 -15.56
C VAL A 152 18.68 -0.49 -14.72
N PRO A 153 17.66 0.21 -15.27
CA PRO A 153 16.48 0.57 -14.49
C PRO A 153 15.73 -0.61 -13.90
N GLN A 154 15.60 -1.73 -14.63
CA GLN A 154 14.98 -2.95 -14.11
C GLN A 154 15.79 -3.55 -12.96
N ILE A 155 17.13 -3.62 -13.12
CA ILE A 155 18.02 -4.10 -12.06
C ILE A 155 17.92 -3.20 -10.82
N ALA A 156 17.99 -1.89 -11.00
CA ALA A 156 17.89 -0.92 -9.89
C ALA A 156 16.55 -1.03 -9.15
N SER A 157 15.44 -1.19 -9.88
CA SER A 157 14.12 -1.34 -9.29
C SER A 157 13.96 -2.60 -8.43
N ALA A 158 14.74 -3.62 -8.71
CA ALA A 158 14.78 -4.88 -7.98
C ALA A 158 15.86 -4.92 -6.88
N THR A 159 16.75 -3.91 -6.82
CA THR A 159 17.84 -3.86 -5.84
C THR A 159 17.41 -3.01 -4.64
N THR A 160 17.52 -3.59 -3.46
CA THR A 160 17.25 -2.92 -2.18
C THR A 160 18.55 -2.70 -1.44
N VAL A 161 18.74 -1.48 -0.95
CA VAL A 161 19.83 -1.11 -0.03
C VAL A 161 19.24 -1.00 1.36
N THR A 162 19.87 -1.65 2.34
CA THR A 162 19.44 -1.61 3.73
C THR A 162 20.57 -1.12 4.63
N SER A 163 20.21 -0.30 5.61
CA SER A 163 21.08 0.09 6.71
C SER A 163 20.39 -0.29 8.01
N ALA A 164 20.92 -1.26 8.71
CA ALA A 164 20.36 -1.77 9.96
C ALA A 164 21.47 -2.25 10.89
N ARG A 165 21.29 -1.97 12.18
CA ARG A 165 22.21 -2.43 13.24
C ARG A 165 23.69 -2.10 13.01
N GLY A 166 23.98 -0.94 12.42
CA GLY A 166 25.35 -0.52 12.14
C GLY A 166 26.02 -1.24 10.96
N ALA A 167 25.25 -1.82 10.07
CA ALA A 167 25.74 -2.43 8.83
C ALA A 167 24.96 -1.93 7.61
N VAL A 168 25.64 -1.86 6.47
CA VAL A 168 25.01 -1.56 5.17
C VAL A 168 25.12 -2.76 4.25
N SER A 169 24.03 -3.03 3.53
CA SER A 169 24.00 -4.12 2.55
C SER A 169 23.15 -3.77 1.34
N ALA A 170 23.39 -4.43 0.23
CA ALA A 170 22.56 -4.33 -0.97
C ALA A 170 22.27 -5.72 -1.50
N LYS A 171 21.03 -5.96 -1.92
CA LYS A 171 20.59 -7.23 -2.49
C LYS A 171 19.65 -6.98 -3.65
N THR A 172 19.88 -7.65 -4.76
CA THR A 172 18.94 -7.71 -5.89
C THR A 172 17.99 -8.89 -5.67
N ASP A 173 16.69 -8.59 -5.61
CA ASP A 173 15.62 -9.59 -5.54
C ASP A 173 15.37 -10.13 -6.96
N MET A 174 15.79 -11.37 -7.20
CA MET A 174 15.70 -12.01 -8.51
C MET A 174 14.27 -12.30 -8.93
N ALA A 175 13.34 -12.53 -8.00
CA ALA A 175 11.92 -12.71 -8.32
C ALA A 175 11.30 -11.38 -8.80
N ARG A 176 11.62 -10.30 -8.11
CA ARG A 176 11.21 -8.95 -8.50
C ARG A 176 11.83 -8.54 -9.84
N LEU A 177 13.11 -8.86 -10.07
CA LEU A 177 13.78 -8.60 -11.33
C LEU A 177 13.16 -9.40 -12.48
N TYR A 178 12.87 -10.68 -12.26
CA TYR A 178 12.16 -11.52 -13.20
C TYR A 178 10.80 -10.92 -13.58
N LYS A 179 10.02 -10.47 -12.60
CA LYS A 179 8.75 -9.78 -12.84
C LYS A 179 8.94 -8.48 -13.65
N ALA A 180 9.94 -7.68 -13.33
CA ALA A 180 10.22 -6.42 -14.04
C ALA A 180 10.62 -6.63 -15.52
N THR A 181 11.03 -7.85 -15.91
CA THR A 181 11.34 -8.21 -17.31
C THR A 181 10.17 -8.84 -18.05
N GLU A 182 8.97 -8.95 -17.47
CA GLU A 182 7.82 -9.64 -18.06
C GLU A 182 7.50 -9.12 -19.46
N THR A 183 7.30 -7.81 -19.61
CA THR A 183 6.99 -7.18 -20.90
C THR A 183 8.10 -7.42 -21.96
N THR A 184 9.35 -7.47 -21.52
CA THR A 184 10.48 -7.73 -22.43
C THR A 184 10.47 -9.19 -22.90
N ARG A 185 10.15 -10.12 -21.99
CA ARG A 185 10.05 -11.54 -22.30
C ARG A 185 8.84 -11.87 -23.18
N ASP A 186 7.71 -11.19 -22.95
CA ASP A 186 6.49 -11.35 -23.75
C ASP A 186 6.73 -10.94 -25.23
N ARG A 187 7.59 -9.96 -25.48
CA ARG A 187 7.97 -9.52 -26.83
C ARG A 187 8.84 -10.52 -27.60
N LEU A 188 9.32 -11.57 -26.94
CA LEU A 188 10.12 -12.60 -27.63
C LEU A 188 9.25 -13.50 -28.54
N GLY A 189 7.94 -13.30 -28.60
CA GLY A 189 7.04 -14.07 -29.45
C GLY A 189 6.94 -15.56 -29.08
N LEU A 190 7.28 -15.89 -27.85
CA LEU A 190 7.19 -17.27 -27.37
C LEU A 190 5.73 -17.60 -27.02
N GLU A 191 5.38 -18.88 -27.10
CA GLU A 191 4.04 -19.35 -26.77
C GLU A 191 3.68 -18.98 -25.32
N THR A 192 2.65 -18.16 -25.16
CA THR A 192 2.08 -17.85 -23.83
C THR A 192 1.27 -19.03 -23.34
N GLY A 193 1.52 -19.44 -22.10
CA GLY A 193 0.69 -20.44 -21.44
C GLY A 193 -0.74 -19.91 -21.27
N ARG A 194 -1.69 -20.80 -21.24
CA ARG A 194 -3.10 -20.49 -20.96
C ARG A 194 -3.47 -20.97 -19.56
N ASP A 195 -4.00 -20.08 -18.76
CA ASP A 195 -4.50 -20.37 -17.42
C ASP A 195 -5.68 -21.35 -17.46
N ALA A 196 -5.78 -22.21 -16.47
CA ALA A 196 -6.96 -23.02 -16.24
C ALA A 196 -8.17 -22.11 -15.97
N ARG A 197 -9.35 -22.57 -16.39
CA ARG A 197 -10.60 -21.84 -16.13
C ARG A 197 -11.61 -22.81 -15.50
N ILE A 198 -12.32 -22.33 -14.49
CA ILE A 198 -13.47 -23.05 -13.94
C ILE A 198 -14.70 -22.49 -14.63
N VAL A 199 -15.45 -23.36 -15.29
CA VAL A 199 -16.66 -23.00 -16.05
C VAL A 199 -17.81 -23.91 -15.66
N ILE A 200 -19.04 -23.49 -15.90
CA ILE A 200 -20.21 -24.34 -15.72
C ILE A 200 -20.56 -24.98 -17.04
N THR A 201 -20.58 -26.29 -17.06
CA THR A 201 -21.02 -27.11 -18.22
C THR A 201 -22.25 -27.91 -17.78
N GLY A 202 -23.36 -27.64 -18.43
CA GLY A 202 -24.65 -28.14 -17.93
C GLY A 202 -24.96 -27.57 -16.53
N ASN A 203 -25.08 -28.44 -15.55
CA ASN A 203 -25.37 -28.08 -14.14
C ASN A 203 -24.21 -28.39 -13.19
N SER A 204 -22.97 -28.40 -13.69
CA SER A 204 -21.81 -28.77 -12.87
C SER A 204 -20.58 -27.91 -13.21
N PRO A 205 -19.76 -27.59 -12.24
CA PRO A 205 -18.49 -26.94 -12.50
C PRO A 205 -17.51 -27.92 -13.15
N THR A 206 -16.85 -27.48 -14.20
CA THR A 206 -15.80 -28.22 -14.90
C THR A 206 -14.54 -27.36 -15.01
N ILE A 207 -13.39 -28.01 -15.11
CA ILE A 207 -12.11 -27.32 -15.27
C ILE A 207 -11.65 -27.48 -16.72
N GLN A 208 -11.54 -26.35 -17.41
CA GLN A 208 -10.78 -26.27 -18.65
C GLN A 208 -9.29 -26.25 -18.29
N PRO A 209 -8.50 -27.24 -18.75
CA PRO A 209 -7.10 -27.36 -18.34
C PRO A 209 -6.25 -26.16 -18.74
N SER A 210 -5.23 -25.87 -17.93
CA SER A 210 -4.15 -24.99 -18.30
C SER A 210 -3.27 -25.64 -19.36
N THR A 211 -2.62 -24.81 -20.16
CA THR A 211 -1.50 -25.24 -21.02
C THR A 211 -0.27 -24.42 -20.65
N ASP A 212 0.86 -25.11 -20.50
CA ASP A 212 2.12 -24.41 -20.25
C ASP A 212 2.55 -23.65 -21.50
N GLY A 213 3.14 -22.49 -21.27
CA GLY A 213 3.79 -21.73 -22.31
C GLY A 213 5.21 -22.21 -22.55
N ARG A 214 5.86 -21.63 -23.55
CA ARG A 214 7.29 -21.77 -23.79
C ARG A 214 7.97 -20.46 -23.49
N GLY A 215 9.01 -20.48 -22.66
CA GLY A 215 9.69 -19.27 -22.24
C GLY A 215 10.86 -19.54 -21.32
N ILE A 216 11.31 -18.52 -20.64
CA ILE A 216 12.36 -18.61 -19.64
C ILE A 216 11.67 -18.62 -18.28
N ASN A 217 11.74 -19.72 -17.57
CA ASN A 217 11.22 -19.78 -16.20
C ASN A 217 12.11 -18.98 -15.23
N GLN A 218 11.58 -18.66 -14.06
CA GLN A 218 12.28 -17.85 -13.06
C GLN A 218 13.60 -18.49 -12.61
N ALA A 219 13.67 -19.81 -12.48
CA ALA A 219 14.87 -20.52 -12.04
C ALA A 219 16.01 -20.40 -13.08
N ASN A 220 15.71 -20.60 -14.36
CA ASN A 220 16.68 -20.44 -15.45
C ASN A 220 17.12 -18.98 -15.60
N PHE A 221 16.19 -18.03 -15.46
CA PHE A 221 16.51 -16.61 -15.45
C PHE A 221 17.46 -16.25 -14.31
N THR A 222 17.17 -16.70 -13.08
CA THR A 222 18.02 -16.44 -11.91
C THR A 222 19.42 -17.01 -12.12
N LYS A 223 19.54 -18.26 -12.52
CA LYS A 223 20.84 -18.89 -12.80
C LYS A 223 21.66 -18.16 -13.86
N ALA A 224 21.00 -17.57 -14.85
CA ALA A 224 21.64 -16.82 -15.92
C ALA A 224 22.04 -15.40 -15.49
N VAL A 225 21.15 -14.67 -14.83
CA VAL A 225 21.31 -13.24 -14.59
C VAL A 225 22.10 -12.94 -13.32
N GLU A 226 21.84 -13.66 -12.22
CA GLU A 226 22.47 -13.37 -10.93
C GLU A 226 23.99 -13.36 -10.97
N PRO A 227 24.68 -14.37 -11.55
CA PRO A 227 26.13 -14.34 -11.67
C PRO A 227 26.68 -13.26 -12.62
N ALA A 228 25.84 -12.82 -13.57
CA ALA A 228 26.21 -11.81 -14.55
C ALA A 228 26.10 -10.37 -14.02
N LEU A 229 25.34 -10.13 -12.93
CA LEU A 229 25.12 -8.79 -12.38
C LEU A 229 26.43 -8.09 -11.98
N THR A 230 27.42 -8.81 -11.48
CA THR A 230 28.70 -8.26 -11.04
C THR A 230 29.83 -8.36 -12.07
N LYS A 231 29.56 -8.97 -13.22
CA LYS A 231 30.54 -9.07 -14.30
C LYS A 231 30.66 -7.75 -15.07
N LYS A 232 31.72 -7.62 -15.89
CA LYS A 232 31.99 -6.43 -16.70
C LYS A 232 32.03 -6.77 -18.19
N GLY A 233 31.73 -5.80 -19.05
CA GLY A 233 31.84 -5.91 -20.50
C GLY A 233 31.07 -7.11 -21.08
N THR A 234 31.68 -7.84 -21.96
CA THR A 234 31.09 -9.00 -22.66
C THR A 234 30.75 -10.18 -21.75
N ALA A 235 31.30 -10.21 -20.52
CA ALA A 235 30.98 -11.24 -19.55
C ALA A 235 29.62 -11.01 -18.84
N ARG A 236 28.93 -9.87 -19.07
CA ARG A 236 27.57 -9.62 -18.60
C ARG A 236 26.52 -10.32 -19.48
N ILE A 237 26.77 -11.59 -19.80
CA ILE A 237 25.82 -12.42 -20.52
C ILE A 237 25.50 -13.67 -19.70
N GLY A 238 24.23 -14.02 -19.63
CA GLY A 238 23.77 -15.26 -19.03
C GLY A 238 22.99 -16.12 -20.02
N LYS A 239 23.19 -17.42 -19.98
CA LYS A 239 22.48 -18.39 -20.83
C LYS A 239 21.24 -18.90 -20.11
N ALA A 240 20.05 -18.62 -20.66
CA ALA A 240 18.77 -19.08 -20.12
C ALA A 240 17.98 -19.80 -21.23
N PRO A 241 18.02 -21.12 -21.33
CA PRO A 241 17.31 -21.84 -22.37
C PRO A 241 15.79 -21.67 -22.23
N ILE A 242 15.12 -21.67 -23.39
CA ILE A 242 13.64 -21.70 -23.44
C ILE A 242 13.17 -23.07 -22.97
N THR A 243 12.29 -23.08 -22.00
CA THR A 243 11.69 -24.27 -21.41
C THR A 243 10.17 -24.10 -21.28
N ALA A 244 9.46 -25.12 -20.85
CA ALA A 244 8.08 -24.97 -20.44
C ALA A 244 7.98 -23.98 -19.26
N VAL A 245 7.04 -23.06 -19.34
CA VAL A 245 6.70 -22.12 -18.27
C VAL A 245 5.27 -22.43 -17.84
N PRO A 246 5.07 -22.86 -16.59
CA PRO A 246 3.72 -23.14 -16.10
C PRO A 246 2.78 -21.96 -16.26
N ALA A 247 1.51 -22.24 -16.55
CA ALA A 247 0.46 -21.23 -16.51
C ALA A 247 0.41 -20.56 -15.14
N LYS A 248 -0.03 -19.28 -15.08
CA LYS A 248 -0.13 -18.50 -13.82
C LYS A 248 -1.18 -19.08 -12.86
N PHE A 249 -2.19 -19.74 -13.41
CA PHE A 249 -3.21 -20.49 -12.69
C PHE A 249 -3.33 -21.87 -13.34
N THR A 250 -2.72 -22.85 -12.70
CA THR A 250 -2.62 -24.21 -13.25
C THR A 250 -3.92 -25.01 -13.05
N THR A 251 -4.07 -26.13 -13.77
CA THR A 251 -5.16 -27.08 -13.55
C THR A 251 -5.19 -27.56 -12.09
N ALA A 252 -4.02 -27.81 -11.50
CA ALA A 252 -3.91 -28.20 -10.09
C ALA A 252 -4.38 -27.09 -9.13
N ASP A 253 -4.08 -25.82 -9.45
CA ASP A 253 -4.58 -24.70 -8.67
C ASP A 253 -6.10 -24.58 -8.77
N ALA A 254 -6.68 -24.75 -9.97
CA ALA A 254 -8.11 -24.75 -10.17
C ALA A 254 -8.81 -25.91 -9.38
N GLN A 255 -8.20 -27.08 -9.33
CA GLN A 255 -8.69 -28.20 -8.51
C GLN A 255 -8.69 -27.87 -7.02
N LYS A 256 -7.61 -27.25 -6.51
CA LYS A 256 -7.49 -26.82 -5.11
C LYS A 256 -8.54 -25.77 -4.72
N MET A 257 -9.04 -24.99 -5.68
CA MET A 257 -10.10 -24.00 -5.40
C MET A 257 -11.41 -24.66 -4.93
N GLY A 258 -11.65 -25.91 -5.20
CA GLY A 258 -12.75 -26.67 -4.62
C GLY A 258 -14.13 -26.14 -4.98
N VAL A 259 -14.35 -25.65 -6.19
CA VAL A 259 -15.68 -25.25 -6.67
C VAL A 259 -16.47 -26.50 -7.00
N LYS A 260 -17.56 -26.77 -6.25
CA LYS A 260 -18.28 -28.09 -6.32
C LYS A 260 -19.78 -27.94 -6.57
N GLN A 261 -20.46 -27.04 -5.88
CA GLN A 261 -21.90 -26.90 -5.88
C GLN A 261 -22.37 -25.47 -5.70
N VAL A 262 -23.65 -25.23 -5.93
CA VAL A 262 -24.28 -23.92 -5.61
C VAL A 262 -24.37 -23.78 -4.10
N ILE A 263 -23.85 -22.66 -3.59
CA ILE A 263 -23.88 -22.31 -2.16
C ILE A 263 -24.77 -21.10 -1.87
N GLY A 264 -25.23 -20.40 -2.91
CA GLY A 264 -26.20 -19.32 -2.83
C GLY A 264 -26.76 -19.03 -4.21
N GLU A 265 -28.04 -18.77 -4.28
CA GLU A 265 -28.75 -18.48 -5.52
C GLU A 265 -29.85 -17.45 -5.25
N PHE A 266 -30.06 -16.55 -6.20
CA PHE A 266 -31.19 -15.64 -6.16
C PHE A 266 -31.69 -15.33 -7.58
N THR A 267 -33.01 -15.12 -7.69
CA THR A 267 -33.66 -14.75 -8.93
C THR A 267 -34.59 -13.56 -8.70
N THR A 268 -34.53 -12.59 -9.55
CA THR A 268 -35.50 -11.48 -9.59
C THR A 268 -36.19 -11.43 -10.93
N TYR A 269 -37.45 -10.96 -10.92
CA TYR A 269 -38.32 -10.91 -12.08
C TYR A 269 -38.54 -9.47 -12.53
N PHE A 270 -38.81 -9.28 -13.82
CA PHE A 270 -39.14 -7.96 -14.39
C PHE A 270 -40.26 -8.07 -15.44
N PRO A 271 -41.14 -7.08 -15.56
CA PRO A 271 -42.11 -7.01 -16.62
C PRO A 271 -41.41 -6.77 -17.96
N TYR A 272 -42.12 -7.03 -19.07
CA TYR A 272 -41.57 -6.75 -20.37
C TYR A 272 -41.19 -5.27 -20.50
N ALA A 273 -39.95 -5.05 -20.90
CA ALA A 273 -39.44 -3.79 -21.41
C ALA A 273 -38.16 -4.13 -22.17
N GLU A 274 -38.06 -3.66 -23.41
CA GLU A 274 -37.00 -4.06 -24.33
C GLU A 274 -35.61 -3.64 -23.74
N TYR A 275 -35.55 -2.44 -23.15
CA TYR A 275 -34.30 -2.00 -22.49
C TYR A 275 -33.88 -2.93 -21.34
N ARG A 276 -34.82 -3.50 -20.58
CA ARG A 276 -34.48 -4.45 -19.51
C ARG A 276 -33.97 -5.77 -20.08
N ASN A 277 -34.61 -6.29 -21.12
CA ASN A 277 -34.13 -7.48 -21.82
C ASN A 277 -32.70 -7.29 -22.30
N THR A 278 -32.38 -6.16 -22.86
CA THR A 278 -31.05 -5.81 -23.40
C THR A 278 -30.06 -5.61 -22.26
N ASN A 279 -30.30 -4.64 -21.38
CA ASN A 279 -29.36 -4.23 -20.36
C ASN A 279 -29.04 -5.32 -19.35
N LEU A 280 -30.05 -6.08 -18.90
CA LEU A 280 -29.85 -7.18 -17.96
C LEU A 280 -29.17 -8.39 -18.60
N THR A 281 -29.39 -8.65 -19.88
CA THR A 281 -28.67 -9.72 -20.60
C THR A 281 -27.18 -9.38 -20.73
N ILE A 282 -26.83 -8.15 -21.08
CA ILE A 282 -25.45 -7.69 -21.16
C ILE A 282 -24.78 -7.81 -19.77
N ALA A 283 -25.47 -7.32 -18.72
CA ALA A 283 -24.96 -7.42 -17.35
C ALA A 283 -24.74 -8.87 -16.94
N ALA A 284 -25.73 -9.74 -17.12
CA ALA A 284 -25.63 -11.16 -16.75
C ALA A 284 -24.47 -11.85 -17.48
N ASN A 285 -24.33 -11.63 -18.78
CA ASN A 285 -23.25 -12.19 -19.59
C ASN A 285 -21.87 -11.72 -19.10
N THR A 286 -21.74 -10.45 -18.67
CA THR A 286 -20.50 -9.88 -18.17
C THR A 286 -20.16 -10.37 -16.77
N ILE A 287 -21.15 -10.56 -15.91
CA ILE A 287 -20.98 -11.10 -14.55
C ILE A 287 -20.64 -12.60 -14.60
N ASN A 288 -21.23 -13.32 -15.58
CA ASN A 288 -21.07 -14.76 -15.70
C ASN A 288 -19.62 -15.18 -15.90
N GLY A 289 -19.17 -16.16 -15.13
CA GLY A 289 -17.80 -16.67 -15.17
C GLY A 289 -16.81 -15.86 -14.33
N THR A 290 -17.25 -14.83 -13.59
CA THR A 290 -16.40 -14.13 -12.63
C THR A 290 -15.94 -15.10 -11.55
N PHE A 291 -14.64 -15.24 -11.37
CA PHE A 291 -14.04 -16.15 -10.41
C PHE A 291 -13.28 -15.39 -9.33
N LEU A 292 -13.58 -15.69 -8.07
CA LEU A 292 -12.97 -15.10 -6.90
C LEU A 292 -12.13 -16.13 -6.16
N LYS A 293 -10.83 -15.91 -6.09
CA LYS A 293 -9.94 -16.66 -5.20
C LYS A 293 -10.21 -16.30 -3.73
N PRO A 294 -9.79 -17.13 -2.76
CA PRO A 294 -9.82 -16.75 -1.35
C PRO A 294 -9.25 -15.35 -1.08
N GLY A 295 -9.96 -14.57 -0.28
CA GLY A 295 -9.60 -13.19 0.07
C GLY A 295 -9.91 -12.13 -0.98
N GLN A 296 -10.34 -12.50 -2.18
CA GLN A 296 -10.65 -11.53 -3.24
C GLN A 296 -12.02 -10.88 -3.04
N THR A 297 -12.09 -9.60 -3.39
CA THR A 297 -13.31 -8.81 -3.37
C THR A 297 -13.87 -8.67 -4.79
N PHE A 298 -15.15 -9.02 -4.96
CA PHE A 298 -15.95 -8.69 -6.12
C PHE A 298 -16.29 -7.19 -6.08
N SER A 299 -16.31 -6.56 -7.23
CA SER A 299 -16.82 -5.21 -7.43
C SER A 299 -17.62 -5.19 -8.73
N MET A 300 -18.88 -4.80 -8.65
CA MET A 300 -19.77 -4.74 -9.80
C MET A 300 -19.27 -3.71 -10.82
N ASP A 301 -18.77 -2.58 -10.35
CA ASP A 301 -18.22 -1.54 -11.22
C ASP A 301 -16.96 -1.99 -11.97
N LYS A 302 -16.10 -2.81 -11.32
CA LYS A 302 -14.94 -3.40 -12.00
C LYS A 302 -15.34 -4.44 -13.03
N VAL A 303 -16.37 -5.23 -12.75
CA VAL A 303 -16.83 -6.30 -13.64
C VAL A 303 -17.58 -5.70 -14.85
N LEU A 304 -18.55 -4.84 -14.62
CA LEU A 304 -19.35 -4.24 -15.70
C LEU A 304 -18.59 -3.12 -16.42
N GLY A 305 -17.78 -2.35 -15.69
CA GLY A 305 -17.16 -1.11 -16.16
C GLY A 305 -18.19 -0.03 -16.51
N PRO A 306 -17.79 1.02 -17.23
CA PRO A 306 -18.72 2.03 -17.73
C PRO A 306 -19.81 1.41 -18.61
N ARG A 307 -21.06 1.74 -18.32
CA ARG A 307 -22.24 1.17 -19.00
C ARG A 307 -22.64 2.11 -20.13
N THR A 308 -21.98 1.98 -21.27
CA THR A 308 -22.11 2.86 -22.42
C THR A 308 -22.86 2.19 -23.58
N GLU A 309 -23.40 2.98 -24.50
CA GLU A 309 -23.98 2.50 -25.74
C GLU A 309 -22.99 1.70 -26.60
N ALA A 310 -21.70 2.07 -26.57
CA ALA A 310 -20.65 1.33 -27.27
C ALA A 310 -20.49 -0.12 -26.76
N LYS A 311 -20.95 -0.42 -25.53
CA LYS A 311 -21.04 -1.78 -24.97
C LYS A 311 -22.40 -2.42 -25.21
N GLY A 312 -23.30 -1.77 -25.96
CA GLY A 312 -24.63 -2.25 -26.29
C GLY A 312 -25.72 -1.91 -25.27
N TYR A 313 -25.39 -1.15 -24.17
CA TYR A 313 -26.42 -0.69 -23.25
C TYR A 313 -27.31 0.36 -23.94
N VAL A 314 -28.61 0.25 -23.67
CA VAL A 314 -29.59 1.17 -24.21
C VAL A 314 -30.20 2.04 -23.10
N PRO A 315 -30.72 3.24 -23.44
CA PRO A 315 -31.46 4.07 -22.51
C PRO A 315 -32.63 3.35 -21.87
N GLY A 316 -32.88 3.68 -20.61
CA GLY A 316 -34.02 3.15 -19.87
C GLY A 316 -34.21 3.90 -18.57
N TRP A 317 -35.31 3.66 -17.89
CA TRP A 317 -35.69 4.41 -16.70
C TRP A 317 -34.76 4.15 -15.53
N VAL A 318 -34.23 5.24 -14.96
CA VAL A 318 -33.47 5.30 -13.73
C VAL A 318 -34.11 6.27 -12.74
N ILE A 319 -33.76 6.15 -11.46
CA ILE A 319 -34.18 7.09 -10.43
C ILE A 319 -33.03 8.06 -10.21
N SER A 320 -33.32 9.35 -10.34
CA SER A 320 -32.39 10.43 -10.05
C SER A 320 -33.06 11.40 -9.06
N GLY A 321 -32.68 11.29 -7.78
CA GLY A 321 -33.44 11.94 -6.70
C GLY A 321 -34.83 11.32 -6.56
N SER A 322 -35.88 12.13 -6.56
CA SER A 322 -37.28 11.66 -6.50
C SER A 322 -37.94 11.54 -7.87
N VAL A 323 -37.19 11.65 -8.97
CA VAL A 323 -37.73 11.72 -10.35
C VAL A 323 -37.19 10.58 -11.22
N MET A 324 -38.04 10.04 -12.06
CA MET A 324 -37.68 9.05 -13.09
C MET A 324 -37.09 9.77 -14.31
N LYS A 325 -35.91 9.33 -14.76
CA LYS A 325 -35.23 9.84 -15.97
C LYS A 325 -34.83 8.67 -16.86
N GLU A 326 -34.72 8.93 -18.17
CA GLU A 326 -34.08 8.00 -19.08
C GLU A 326 -32.56 8.25 -19.11
N GLU A 327 -31.80 7.22 -18.81
CA GLU A 327 -30.33 7.24 -18.85
C GLU A 327 -29.81 5.91 -19.42
N PRO A 328 -28.58 5.86 -19.99
CA PRO A 328 -27.97 4.62 -20.43
C PRO A 328 -27.95 3.58 -19.32
N ALA A 329 -28.22 2.33 -19.67
CA ALA A 329 -28.27 1.20 -18.74
C ALA A 329 -29.38 1.28 -17.67
N GLY A 330 -30.51 1.92 -17.94
CA GLY A 330 -31.67 1.88 -17.06
C GLY A 330 -32.03 0.45 -16.64
N GLY A 331 -32.44 0.28 -15.39
CA GLY A 331 -32.78 -1.02 -14.80
C GLY A 331 -31.61 -1.87 -14.32
N ILE A 332 -30.36 -1.41 -14.45
CA ILE A 332 -29.14 -2.20 -14.15
C ILE A 332 -29.03 -2.60 -12.65
N SER A 333 -29.57 -1.78 -11.75
CA SER A 333 -29.58 -2.09 -10.30
C SER A 333 -30.28 -3.42 -9.97
N GLN A 334 -31.13 -3.92 -10.86
CA GLN A 334 -31.69 -5.26 -10.71
C GLN A 334 -30.61 -6.36 -10.76
N SER A 335 -29.62 -6.22 -11.62
CA SER A 335 -28.48 -7.15 -11.65
C SER A 335 -27.65 -7.06 -10.36
N GLY A 336 -27.46 -5.86 -9.81
CA GLY A 336 -26.82 -5.62 -8.53
C GLY A 336 -27.59 -6.31 -7.38
N THR A 337 -28.89 -6.03 -7.28
CA THR A 337 -29.77 -6.63 -6.26
C THR A 337 -29.77 -8.15 -6.31
N THR A 338 -29.85 -8.74 -7.52
CA THR A 338 -29.83 -10.20 -7.69
C THR A 338 -28.49 -10.78 -7.24
N THR A 339 -27.38 -10.16 -7.64
CA THR A 339 -26.03 -10.58 -7.29
C THR A 339 -25.76 -10.42 -5.80
N PHE A 340 -26.21 -9.33 -5.18
CA PHE A 340 -26.12 -9.12 -3.74
C PHE A 340 -26.82 -10.25 -2.96
N ASN A 341 -28.05 -10.54 -3.31
CA ASN A 341 -28.80 -11.60 -2.62
C ASN A 341 -28.17 -13.00 -2.81
N ALA A 342 -27.66 -13.31 -4.00
CA ALA A 342 -26.93 -14.56 -4.22
C ALA A 342 -25.67 -14.64 -3.33
N ALA A 343 -24.91 -13.56 -3.22
CA ALA A 343 -23.74 -13.45 -2.34
C ALA A 343 -24.13 -13.48 -0.85
N PHE A 344 -25.24 -12.83 -0.49
CA PHE A 344 -25.81 -12.86 0.85
C PHE A 344 -26.10 -14.29 1.29
N PHE A 345 -26.84 -15.07 0.51
CA PHE A 345 -27.17 -16.46 0.85
C PHE A 345 -25.98 -17.41 0.68
N ALA A 346 -24.98 -17.07 -0.13
CA ALA A 346 -23.71 -17.79 -0.20
C ALA A 346 -22.80 -17.57 1.02
N GLY A 347 -23.14 -16.62 1.89
CA GLY A 347 -22.35 -16.32 3.08
C GLY A 347 -21.09 -15.46 2.80
N MET A 348 -21.04 -14.76 1.68
CA MET A 348 -19.96 -13.83 1.37
C MET A 348 -19.98 -12.61 2.31
N THR A 349 -18.82 -12.07 2.60
CA THR A 349 -18.73 -10.84 3.43
C THR A 349 -19.19 -9.64 2.63
N ASP A 350 -20.21 -8.97 3.14
CA ASP A 350 -20.69 -7.71 2.58
C ASP A 350 -19.65 -6.60 2.84
N VAL A 351 -19.24 -5.92 1.78
CA VAL A 351 -18.24 -4.84 1.84
C VAL A 351 -18.88 -3.50 1.51
N GLU A 352 -19.79 -3.50 0.52
CA GLU A 352 -20.49 -2.29 0.10
C GLU A 352 -21.77 -2.68 -0.64
N HIS A 353 -22.91 -2.24 -0.17
CA HIS A 353 -24.14 -2.23 -0.93
C HIS A 353 -25.02 -1.06 -0.45
N HIS A 354 -25.86 -0.55 -1.34
CA HIS A 354 -26.73 0.59 -1.07
C HIS A 354 -28.15 0.25 -1.54
N PRO A 355 -29.12 0.00 -0.64
CA PRO A 355 -30.52 -0.07 -1.03
C PRO A 355 -30.97 1.24 -1.70
N HIS A 356 -32.08 1.22 -2.44
CA HIS A 356 -32.66 2.43 -3.00
C HIS A 356 -33.18 3.34 -1.88
N THR A 357 -33.25 4.63 -2.12
CA THR A 357 -33.86 5.58 -1.19
C THR A 357 -35.38 5.40 -1.11
N MET A 358 -36.02 4.95 -2.20
CA MET A 358 -37.44 4.60 -2.28
C MET A 358 -37.62 3.08 -2.36
N TYR A 359 -38.69 2.56 -1.76
CA TYR A 359 -38.96 1.12 -1.78
C TYR A 359 -39.62 0.68 -3.08
N PHE A 360 -39.11 -0.42 -3.64
CA PHE A 360 -39.70 -1.15 -4.75
C PHE A 360 -40.15 -2.53 -4.31
N ASP A 361 -41.43 -2.83 -4.44
CA ASP A 361 -42.04 -4.11 -4.02
C ASP A 361 -41.48 -5.36 -4.75
N ARG A 362 -40.84 -5.14 -5.90
CA ARG A 362 -40.17 -6.21 -6.67
C ARG A 362 -38.94 -6.80 -5.98
N TYR A 363 -38.40 -6.12 -4.96
CA TYR A 363 -37.23 -6.53 -4.22
C TYR A 363 -37.51 -6.74 -2.73
N PRO A 364 -36.76 -7.64 -2.06
CA PRO A 364 -36.84 -7.73 -0.62
C PRO A 364 -36.36 -6.44 0.02
N ALA A 365 -37.19 -5.80 0.85
CA ALA A 365 -36.85 -4.53 1.50
C ALA A 365 -35.51 -4.63 2.26
N GLY A 366 -34.65 -3.62 2.08
CA GLY A 366 -33.31 -3.54 2.66
C GLY A 366 -32.27 -4.45 2.03
N ARG A 367 -32.67 -5.42 1.18
CA ARG A 367 -31.75 -6.30 0.44
C ARG A 367 -31.66 -5.94 -1.03
N GLU A 368 -31.49 -4.67 -1.30
CA GLU A 368 -31.33 -4.09 -2.62
C GLU A 368 -29.88 -3.60 -2.82
N ALA A 369 -29.45 -3.47 -4.06
CA ALA A 369 -28.17 -2.88 -4.40
C ALA A 369 -28.35 -1.93 -5.59
N THR A 370 -28.35 -0.64 -5.30
CA THR A 370 -28.31 0.44 -6.28
C THR A 370 -26.93 0.49 -6.94
N LEU A 371 -26.88 0.64 -8.24
CA LEU A 371 -25.64 0.78 -8.98
C LEU A 371 -25.59 2.13 -9.69
N TYR A 372 -24.55 2.93 -9.40
CA TYR A 372 -24.27 4.16 -10.15
C TYR A 372 -22.75 4.25 -10.35
N TYR A 373 -22.32 4.10 -11.62
CA TYR A 373 -20.89 3.92 -11.95
C TYR A 373 -20.01 5.02 -11.35
N GLY A 374 -19.00 4.58 -10.61
CA GLY A 374 -18.05 5.45 -9.92
C GLY A 374 -18.53 6.05 -8.60
N ASN A 375 -19.81 5.85 -8.22
CA ASN A 375 -20.37 6.41 -6.98
C ASN A 375 -20.98 5.34 -6.06
N LEU A 376 -21.83 4.45 -6.59
CA LEU A 376 -22.53 3.42 -5.83
C LEU A 376 -22.19 2.05 -6.42
N ASP A 377 -21.41 1.27 -5.71
CA ASP A 377 -20.95 -0.06 -6.13
C ASP A 377 -21.61 -1.15 -5.28
N LEU A 378 -21.59 -2.36 -5.79
CA LEU A 378 -21.81 -3.58 -5.01
C LEU A 378 -20.47 -4.28 -4.84
N LYS A 379 -20.04 -4.46 -3.60
CA LYS A 379 -18.82 -5.19 -3.27
C LYS A 379 -19.09 -6.25 -2.22
N PHE A 380 -18.57 -7.44 -2.46
CA PHE A 380 -18.53 -8.52 -1.46
C PHE A 380 -17.20 -9.26 -1.54
N ARG A 381 -16.75 -9.85 -0.43
CA ARG A 381 -15.48 -10.54 -0.34
C ARG A 381 -15.67 -12.04 -0.09
N ASN A 382 -14.88 -12.83 -0.79
CA ASN A 382 -14.76 -14.26 -0.54
C ASN A 382 -13.78 -14.51 0.62
N ASP A 383 -14.29 -14.61 1.85
CA ASP A 383 -13.49 -14.93 3.05
C ASP A 383 -13.34 -16.44 3.30
N THR A 384 -13.79 -17.27 2.37
CA THR A 384 -13.64 -18.72 2.49
C THR A 384 -12.26 -19.17 2.01
N LYS A 385 -11.87 -20.38 2.34
CA LYS A 385 -10.65 -21.02 1.82
C LYS A 385 -10.81 -21.59 0.40
N TYR A 386 -12.00 -21.52 -0.17
CA TYR A 386 -12.33 -22.05 -1.49
C TYR A 386 -12.53 -20.93 -2.51
N GLY A 387 -12.41 -21.25 -3.79
CA GLY A 387 -12.80 -20.35 -4.85
C GLY A 387 -14.32 -20.21 -4.96
N VAL A 388 -14.78 -19.05 -5.41
CA VAL A 388 -16.19 -18.77 -5.71
C VAL A 388 -16.33 -18.41 -7.18
N LEU A 389 -17.13 -19.16 -7.93
CA LEU A 389 -17.47 -18.88 -9.31
C LEU A 389 -18.88 -18.30 -9.36
N VAL A 390 -19.03 -17.14 -9.99
CA VAL A 390 -20.33 -16.50 -10.21
C VAL A 390 -20.88 -16.95 -11.55
N GLN A 391 -22.07 -17.54 -11.54
CA GLN A 391 -22.87 -17.83 -12.73
C GLN A 391 -24.04 -16.86 -12.78
N ALA A 392 -24.27 -16.23 -13.93
CA ALA A 392 -25.39 -15.33 -14.14
C ALA A 392 -26.02 -15.56 -15.52
N TYR A 393 -27.34 -15.54 -15.58
CA TYR A 393 -28.08 -15.66 -16.83
C TYR A 393 -29.45 -14.99 -16.74
N THR A 394 -30.03 -14.67 -17.89
CA THR A 394 -31.36 -14.07 -18.00
C THR A 394 -32.30 -14.99 -18.78
N LYS A 395 -33.59 -14.91 -18.44
CA LYS A 395 -34.71 -15.30 -19.32
C LYS A 395 -35.42 -14.02 -19.74
N LYS A 396 -35.38 -13.73 -21.03
CA LYS A 396 -36.01 -12.51 -21.58
C LYS A 396 -37.52 -12.53 -21.34
N ALA A 397 -38.07 -11.37 -21.02
CA ALA A 397 -39.51 -11.16 -20.95
C ALA A 397 -40.10 -11.18 -22.36
N GLN A 398 -41.26 -11.78 -22.53
CA GLN A 398 -42.12 -11.64 -23.70
C GLN A 398 -43.14 -10.51 -23.44
N PRO A 399 -43.78 -9.93 -24.47
CA PRO A 399 -44.70 -8.80 -24.28
C PRO A 399 -45.76 -9.00 -23.20
N ASP A 400 -46.32 -10.20 -23.07
CA ASP A 400 -47.36 -10.54 -22.10
C ASP A 400 -46.81 -11.32 -20.89
N GLY A 401 -45.49 -11.28 -20.67
CA GLY A 401 -44.85 -12.12 -19.67
C GLY A 401 -43.83 -11.39 -18.82
N ARG A 402 -43.19 -12.19 -17.97
CA ARG A 402 -42.11 -11.71 -17.10
C ARG A 402 -40.79 -12.35 -17.50
N GLY A 403 -39.74 -11.55 -17.55
CA GLY A 403 -38.37 -12.03 -17.61
C GLY A 403 -37.79 -12.24 -16.22
N SER A 404 -36.62 -12.83 -16.19
CA SER A 404 -35.86 -13.01 -14.94
C SER A 404 -34.37 -12.86 -15.16
N ILE A 405 -33.67 -12.48 -14.11
CA ILE A 405 -32.22 -12.60 -13.97
C ILE A 405 -31.94 -13.50 -12.78
N THR A 406 -31.09 -14.50 -12.97
CA THR A 406 -30.65 -15.44 -11.92
C THR A 406 -29.16 -15.36 -11.77
N VAL A 407 -28.71 -15.32 -10.51
CA VAL A 407 -27.29 -15.40 -10.13
C VAL A 407 -27.08 -16.54 -9.15
N LYS A 408 -26.05 -17.34 -9.39
CA LYS A 408 -25.64 -18.46 -8.53
C LYS A 408 -24.18 -18.29 -8.14
N MET A 409 -23.88 -18.57 -6.88
CA MET A 409 -22.53 -18.67 -6.34
C MET A 409 -22.15 -20.13 -6.21
N TRP A 410 -21.12 -20.56 -6.92
CA TRP A 410 -20.61 -21.93 -6.92
C TRP A 410 -19.33 -22.00 -6.10
N SER A 411 -19.27 -22.92 -5.10
CA SER A 411 -18.12 -23.14 -4.23
C SER A 411 -18.25 -24.47 -3.48
N THR A 412 -17.40 -24.69 -2.49
CA THR A 412 -17.63 -25.67 -1.40
C THR A 412 -18.29 -24.95 -0.23
N PRO A 413 -19.40 -25.49 0.33
CA PRO A 413 -20.09 -24.84 1.45
C PRO A 413 -19.20 -24.71 2.68
N THR A 414 -19.18 -23.55 3.26
CA THR A 414 -18.55 -23.27 4.57
C THR A 414 -19.58 -23.36 5.68
N TRP A 415 -20.83 -23.02 5.37
CA TRP A 415 -21.98 -23.02 6.25
C TRP A 415 -22.97 -24.12 5.83
N ASP A 416 -23.72 -24.70 6.76
CA ASP A 416 -24.78 -25.64 6.44
C ASP A 416 -25.88 -24.95 5.63
N LYS A 417 -26.22 -23.73 6.01
CA LYS A 417 -27.10 -22.80 5.29
C LYS A 417 -26.89 -21.39 5.78
N VAL A 418 -27.29 -20.41 4.98
CA VAL A 418 -27.40 -19.00 5.37
C VAL A 418 -28.85 -18.57 5.15
N THR A 419 -29.46 -17.98 6.15
CA THR A 419 -30.88 -17.58 6.12
C THR A 419 -31.06 -16.11 6.48
N SER A 420 -32.18 -15.53 6.10
CA SER A 420 -32.64 -14.22 6.58
C SER A 420 -33.73 -14.40 7.61
N SER A 421 -33.76 -13.57 8.64
CA SER A 421 -34.97 -13.39 9.44
C SER A 421 -36.08 -12.78 8.60
N PRO A 422 -37.34 -12.77 9.08
CA PRO A 422 -38.39 -11.92 8.52
C PRO A 422 -37.94 -10.46 8.43
N LEU A 423 -38.43 -9.75 7.42
CA LEU A 423 -38.19 -8.32 7.25
C LEU A 423 -39.23 -7.56 8.09
N THR A 424 -38.79 -6.92 9.18
CA THR A 424 -39.67 -6.15 10.06
C THR A 424 -39.71 -4.70 9.61
N LYS A 425 -40.88 -4.24 9.21
CA LYS A 425 -41.14 -2.84 8.83
C LYS A 425 -41.77 -2.08 9.98
N SER A 426 -41.33 -0.83 10.17
CA SER A 426 -41.81 0.08 11.23
C SER A 426 -41.64 1.54 10.81
N ASN A 427 -42.12 2.47 11.64
CA ASN A 427 -41.94 3.92 11.46
C ASN A 427 -42.34 4.39 10.07
N TYR A 428 -43.60 4.10 9.68
CA TYR A 428 -44.14 4.51 8.38
C TYR A 428 -44.30 6.04 8.33
N GLU A 429 -43.81 6.61 7.23
CA GLU A 429 -43.98 8.01 6.86
C GLU A 429 -44.67 8.10 5.50
N TYR A 430 -45.49 9.14 5.29
CA TYR A 430 -46.25 9.32 4.04
C TYR A 430 -45.83 10.63 3.40
N GLY A 431 -45.68 10.62 2.08
CA GLY A 431 -45.42 11.80 1.29
C GLY A 431 -46.66 12.75 1.23
N ARG A 432 -46.46 13.87 0.59
CA ARG A 432 -47.49 14.89 0.39
C ARG A 432 -48.17 14.69 -0.95
N THR A 433 -49.35 15.22 -1.13
CA THR A 433 -49.98 15.35 -2.45
C THR A 433 -49.59 16.69 -3.06
N ILE A 434 -48.94 16.66 -4.22
CA ILE A 434 -48.48 17.82 -5.01
C ILE A 434 -49.30 17.90 -6.29
N THR A 435 -49.79 19.05 -6.62
CA THR A 435 -50.37 19.32 -7.92
C THR A 435 -49.38 20.18 -8.75
N SER A 436 -48.90 19.68 -9.89
CA SER A 436 -48.00 20.41 -10.77
C SER A 436 -48.73 20.83 -12.05
N THR A 437 -48.41 22.03 -12.53
CA THR A 437 -48.84 22.59 -13.80
C THR A 437 -47.70 22.64 -14.83
N ASP A 438 -46.55 22.04 -14.52
CA ASP A 438 -45.40 22.01 -15.42
C ASP A 438 -45.73 21.18 -16.69
N ALA A 439 -45.30 21.67 -17.83
CA ALA A 439 -45.52 21.00 -19.12
C ALA A 439 -44.92 19.59 -19.19
N ASP A 440 -43.81 19.37 -18.43
CA ASP A 440 -43.10 18.08 -18.35
C ASP A 440 -43.52 17.29 -17.10
N CYS A 441 -44.67 17.58 -16.51
CA CYS A 441 -45.14 16.85 -15.33
C CYS A 441 -45.43 15.39 -15.65
N HIS A 442 -44.92 14.51 -14.78
CA HIS A 442 -45.26 13.08 -14.81
C HIS A 442 -46.04 12.71 -13.53
N PRO A 443 -47.28 12.15 -13.68
CA PRO A 443 -48.04 11.74 -12.50
C PRO A 443 -47.32 10.61 -11.78
N GLN A 444 -47.28 10.69 -10.43
CA GLN A 444 -46.61 9.72 -9.58
C GLN A 444 -47.53 9.27 -8.47
N SER A 445 -47.67 7.97 -8.29
CA SER A 445 -48.37 7.39 -7.13
C SER A 445 -47.51 7.48 -5.86
N PRO A 446 -48.11 7.76 -4.70
CA PRO A 446 -47.37 7.84 -3.45
C PRO A 446 -46.91 6.44 -3.00
N SER A 447 -45.74 6.40 -2.35
CA SER A 447 -45.26 5.21 -1.67
C SER A 447 -44.83 5.59 -0.26
N PRO A 448 -45.21 4.82 0.78
CA PRO A 448 -44.78 5.13 2.13
C PRO A 448 -43.27 4.87 2.31
N GLY A 449 -42.59 5.76 3.03
CA GLY A 449 -41.30 5.51 3.65
C GLY A 449 -41.47 4.63 4.88
N PHE A 450 -40.48 3.90 5.26
CA PHE A 450 -40.46 3.08 6.46
C PHE A 450 -39.04 2.62 6.80
N ASP A 451 -38.87 2.25 8.07
CA ASP A 451 -37.69 1.54 8.52
C ASP A 451 -37.82 0.03 8.28
N VAL A 452 -36.77 -0.63 7.84
CA VAL A 452 -36.71 -2.08 7.75
C VAL A 452 -35.52 -2.64 8.53
N ASN A 453 -35.79 -3.65 9.33
CA ASN A 453 -34.78 -4.40 10.10
C ASN A 453 -34.84 -5.87 9.72
N TYR A 454 -33.71 -6.51 9.59
CA TYR A 454 -33.58 -7.95 9.41
C TYR A 454 -32.21 -8.44 9.87
N SER A 455 -32.09 -9.76 10.00
CA SER A 455 -30.83 -10.41 10.37
C SER A 455 -30.47 -11.50 9.36
N ARG A 456 -29.19 -11.64 9.08
CA ARG A 456 -28.60 -12.75 8.33
C ARG A 456 -28.03 -13.75 9.32
N MET A 457 -28.42 -14.99 9.24
CA MET A 457 -28.03 -16.05 10.15
C MET A 457 -27.24 -17.13 9.43
N PHE A 458 -26.06 -17.44 9.95
CA PHE A 458 -25.14 -18.45 9.45
C PHE A 458 -25.24 -19.70 10.32
N TRP A 459 -25.60 -20.80 9.74
CA TRP A 459 -25.82 -22.06 10.44
C TRP A 459 -24.65 -23.01 10.29
N LYS A 460 -24.24 -23.63 11.40
CA LYS A 460 -23.18 -24.62 11.45
C LYS A 460 -23.52 -25.69 12.47
N ASN A 461 -23.41 -26.94 12.08
CA ASN A 461 -23.76 -28.09 12.93
C ASN A 461 -25.19 -28.00 13.53
N GLY A 462 -26.14 -27.54 12.70
CA GLY A 462 -27.55 -27.41 13.10
C GLY A 462 -27.89 -26.22 13.99
N ALA A 463 -26.91 -25.36 14.37
CA ALA A 463 -27.11 -24.19 15.20
C ALA A 463 -26.72 -22.92 14.48
N VAL A 464 -27.25 -21.75 14.93
CA VAL A 464 -26.84 -20.44 14.47
C VAL A 464 -25.47 -20.10 15.09
N ALA A 465 -24.43 -20.10 14.24
CA ALA A 465 -23.07 -19.83 14.66
C ALA A 465 -22.70 -18.33 14.59
N ARG A 466 -23.38 -17.57 13.72
CA ARG A 466 -23.16 -16.12 13.53
C ARG A 466 -24.43 -15.46 13.08
N THR A 467 -24.63 -14.22 13.54
CA THR A 467 -25.76 -13.36 13.13
C THR A 467 -25.23 -11.97 12.77
N GLU A 468 -25.67 -11.45 11.66
CA GLU A 468 -25.44 -10.07 11.23
C GLU A 468 -26.76 -9.34 11.16
N LYS A 469 -26.81 -8.09 11.65
CA LYS A 469 -28.02 -7.26 11.68
C LYS A 469 -27.92 -6.19 10.62
N PHE A 470 -29.03 -5.93 9.93
CA PHE A 470 -29.16 -4.94 8.89
C PHE A 470 -30.31 -4.00 9.21
N PHE A 471 -30.15 -2.74 8.85
CA PHE A 471 -31.12 -1.68 8.96
C PHE A 471 -31.07 -0.80 7.72
N TRP A 472 -32.25 -0.39 7.23
CA TRP A 472 -32.37 0.60 6.19
C TRP A 472 -33.62 1.44 6.41
N ARG A 473 -33.58 2.72 6.02
CA ARG A 473 -34.72 3.64 6.01
C ARG A 473 -35.03 4.01 4.57
N TYR A 474 -36.29 3.83 4.18
CA TYR A 474 -36.83 4.30 2.92
C TYR A 474 -37.53 5.63 3.11
N ASP A 475 -37.27 6.56 2.18
CA ASP A 475 -37.96 7.83 2.13
C ASP A 475 -39.35 7.64 1.49
N PRO A 476 -40.39 8.39 1.94
CA PRO A 476 -41.68 8.42 1.27
C PRO A 476 -41.58 9.12 -0.08
N THR A 477 -42.43 8.74 -1.03
CA THR A 477 -42.60 9.49 -2.27
C THR A 477 -43.91 10.27 -2.25
N ASP A 478 -43.88 11.48 -2.78
CA ASP A 478 -45.05 12.34 -2.90
C ASP A 478 -45.98 11.79 -3.99
N GLU A 479 -47.27 11.97 -3.84
CA GLU A 479 -48.26 11.85 -4.91
C GLU A 479 -48.14 13.09 -5.81
N VAL A 480 -47.97 12.89 -7.11
CA VAL A 480 -47.89 13.98 -8.07
C VAL A 480 -49.06 13.89 -9.07
N ASN A 481 -49.91 14.87 -9.00
CA ASN A 481 -51.05 15.07 -9.89
C ASN A 481 -50.71 16.17 -10.90
N CYS A 482 -50.70 15.85 -12.23
CA CYS A 482 -50.48 16.80 -13.27
C CYS A 482 -51.83 17.44 -13.75
N LYS A 483 -51.89 18.76 -13.87
CA LYS A 483 -53.04 19.52 -14.36
C LYS A 483 -52.75 20.11 -15.73
#